data_bdb6664475ac0c339f42745334ac28b5
#
_entry.id   bdb6664475ac0c339f42745334ac28b5
#
_cell.length_a   1.000
_cell.length_b   1.000
_cell.length_c   1.000
_cell.angle_alpha   90.00
_cell.angle_beta   90.00
_cell.angle_gamma   90.00
#
_symmetry.space_group_name_H-M   'P 1'
#
loop_
_entity.id
_entity.type
_entity.pdbx_description
1 polymer ?
#
loop_
_entity_poly.entity_id
_entity_poly.type
_entity_poly.pdbx_seq_one_letter_code
_entity_poly.pdbx_strand_id
1 'polypeptide(L)'
;MVDFKSGFGSNEKGNTNRLLLVASIYHNLEEGYEPLIFVRSPENNNYFNTLKNSGIWSAFSGDETYDEIRKYAGYDIKTWIRNNISWEDDLNNEFSKFLDDNNLSQYLTW
;
A
#
# COMPACT_ATOMS: atom_id res chain seq x y z
N MET A 1 -11.94 8.36 -4.13
CA MET A 1 -10.60 8.87 -3.73
C MET A 1 -9.72 7.70 -3.31
N VAL A 2 -8.52 7.63 -3.81
CA VAL A 2 -7.59 6.55 -3.51
C VAL A 2 -6.26 7.12 -3.01
N ASP A 3 -5.75 6.60 -1.90
CA ASP A 3 -4.40 6.88 -1.39
C ASP A 3 -3.55 5.61 -1.46
N PHE A 4 -2.38 5.69 -2.08
CA PHE A 4 -1.43 4.58 -2.21
C PHE A 4 -0.20 4.80 -1.35
N LYS A 5 0.19 3.78 -0.60
CA LYS A 5 1.38 3.82 0.26
C LYS A 5 2.22 2.54 0.08
N SER A 6 3.54 2.67 0.12
CA SER A 6 4.44 1.51 0.16
C SER A 6 4.37 0.78 1.50
N GLY A 7 4.22 1.51 2.58
CA GLY A 7 4.05 1.02 3.94
C GLY A 7 3.36 2.06 4.81
N PHE A 8 2.97 1.68 6.02
CA PHE A 8 2.28 2.54 6.99
C PHE A 8 3.02 2.48 8.34
N GLY A 9 3.86 3.47 8.58
CA GLY A 9 4.77 3.46 9.71
C GLY A 9 4.12 3.80 11.08
N SER A 10 4.88 3.57 12.15
CA SER A 10 4.46 3.89 13.53
C SER A 10 4.38 5.39 13.81
N ASN A 11 4.97 6.23 12.96
CA ASN A 11 4.98 7.70 13.10
C ASN A 11 3.86 8.38 12.29
N GLU A 12 2.83 7.64 11.92
CA GLU A 12 1.74 8.10 11.04
C GLU A 12 0.60 8.82 11.77
N LYS A 13 0.78 9.21 13.05
CA LYS A 13 -0.28 9.87 13.83
C LYS A 13 -0.85 11.12 13.15
N GLY A 14 0.00 12.04 12.74
CA GLY A 14 -0.43 13.27 12.07
C GLY A 14 -1.09 12.99 10.72
N ASN A 15 -0.54 12.04 9.96
CA ASN A 15 -1.10 11.63 8.68
C ASN A 15 -2.44 10.91 8.87
N THR A 16 -2.59 10.08 9.87
CA THR A 16 -3.87 9.41 10.21
C THR A 16 -4.96 10.44 10.51
N ASN A 17 -4.66 11.45 11.33
CA ASN A 17 -5.61 12.52 11.64
C ASN A 17 -6.02 13.31 10.39
N ARG A 18 -5.06 13.62 9.52
CA ARG A 18 -5.31 14.29 8.24
C ARG A 18 -6.20 13.44 7.33
N LEU A 19 -5.93 12.16 7.21
CA LEU A 19 -6.71 11.23 6.39
C LEU A 19 -8.16 11.12 6.89
N LEU A 20 -8.36 11.02 8.20
CA LEU A 20 -9.70 10.99 8.78
C LEU A 20 -10.46 12.30 8.49
N LEU A 21 -9.81 13.45 8.61
CA LEU A 21 -10.41 14.75 8.29
C LEU A 21 -10.81 14.84 6.81
N VAL A 22 -9.89 14.49 5.92
CA VAL A 22 -10.12 14.52 4.46
C VAL A 22 -11.28 13.60 4.07
N ALA A 23 -11.29 12.37 4.57
CA ALA A 23 -12.37 11.43 4.30
C ALA A 23 -13.73 11.91 4.83
N SER A 24 -13.73 12.56 6.00
CA SER A 24 -14.95 13.15 6.56
C SER A 24 -15.52 14.26 5.66
N ILE A 25 -14.66 15.06 5.04
CA ILE A 25 -15.06 16.07 4.06
C ILE A 25 -15.69 15.40 2.84
N TYR A 26 -15.01 14.39 2.26
CA TYR A 26 -15.52 13.66 1.10
C TYR A 26 -16.82 12.93 1.38
N HIS A 27 -16.98 12.38 2.59
CA HIS A 27 -18.21 11.69 2.99
C HIS A 27 -19.43 12.62 3.01
N ASN A 28 -19.21 13.91 3.25
CA ASN A 28 -20.28 14.92 3.27
C ASN A 28 -20.57 15.52 1.88
N LEU A 29 -19.87 15.11 0.83
CA LEU A 29 -20.21 15.49 -0.52
C LEU A 29 -21.38 14.66 -1.04
N GLU A 30 -22.21 15.24 -1.89
CA GLU A 30 -23.45 14.62 -2.37
C GLU A 30 -23.28 13.37 -3.23
N GLU A 31 -22.08 13.10 -3.74
CA GLU A 31 -21.81 12.08 -4.76
C GLU A 31 -21.22 10.78 -4.20
N GLY A 32 -21.45 10.41 -2.97
CA GLY A 32 -21.14 9.08 -2.46
C GLY A 32 -19.72 8.57 -2.72
N TYR A 33 -18.71 9.39 -2.48
CA TYR A 33 -17.30 8.98 -2.63
C TYR A 33 -16.93 7.90 -1.61
N GLU A 34 -16.26 6.84 -2.08
CA GLU A 34 -15.65 5.83 -1.23
C GLU A 34 -14.16 6.12 -1.09
N PRO A 35 -13.66 6.48 0.11
CA PRO A 35 -12.23 6.64 0.35
C PRO A 35 -11.55 5.27 0.47
N LEU A 36 -10.57 5.02 -0.38
CA LEU A 36 -9.79 3.78 -0.41
C LEU A 36 -8.33 4.06 -0.04
N ILE A 37 -7.76 3.27 0.84
CA ILE A 37 -6.33 3.29 1.12
C ILE A 37 -5.71 1.93 0.82
N PHE A 38 -4.70 1.93 -0.02
CA PHE A 38 -3.95 0.75 -0.44
C PHE A 38 -2.52 0.82 0.06
N VAL A 39 -2.13 -0.13 0.88
CA VAL A 39 -0.78 -0.26 1.41
C VAL A 39 -0.12 -1.51 0.83
N ARG A 40 1.03 -1.36 0.16
CA ARG A 40 1.72 -2.48 -0.50
C ARG A 40 2.20 -3.53 0.51
N SER A 41 2.85 -3.09 1.57
CA SER A 41 3.35 -3.99 2.61
C SER A 41 2.22 -4.46 3.52
N PRO A 42 2.25 -5.70 4.00
CA PRO A 42 1.33 -6.14 5.04
C PRO A 42 1.45 -5.22 6.25
N GLU A 43 0.34 -4.76 6.78
CA GLU A 43 0.34 -3.76 7.84
C GLU A 43 -0.61 -4.12 8.97
N ASN A 44 -0.16 -3.93 10.19
CA ASN A 44 -0.93 -4.24 11.40
C ASN A 44 -0.69 -3.22 12.54
N ASN A 45 -0.20 -2.01 12.23
CA ASN A 45 0.00 -1.02 13.27
C ASN A 45 -1.32 -0.35 13.70
N ASN A 46 -1.29 0.30 14.86
CA ASN A 46 -2.48 0.90 15.46
C ASN A 46 -3.08 2.01 14.60
N TYR A 47 -2.26 2.78 13.89
CA TYR A 47 -2.75 3.87 13.05
C TYR A 47 -3.47 3.36 11.82
N PHE A 48 -2.93 2.34 11.16
CA PHE A 48 -3.59 1.67 10.06
C PHE A 48 -4.91 1.03 10.50
N ASN A 49 -4.91 0.33 11.62
CA ASN A 49 -6.10 -0.29 12.19
C ASN A 49 -7.15 0.76 12.59
N THR A 50 -6.74 1.93 13.05
CA THR A 50 -7.64 3.05 13.31
C THR A 50 -8.37 3.48 12.05
N LEU A 51 -7.67 3.63 10.93
CA LEU A 51 -8.29 3.93 9.63
C LEU A 51 -9.21 2.82 9.18
N LYS A 52 -8.75 1.57 9.23
CA LYS A 52 -9.53 0.38 8.81
C LYS A 52 -10.84 0.23 9.60
N ASN A 53 -10.80 0.55 10.89
CA ASN A 53 -11.95 0.42 11.78
C ASN A 53 -12.79 1.70 11.90
N SER A 54 -12.41 2.78 11.22
CA SER A 54 -13.10 4.07 11.31
C SER A 54 -14.53 4.05 10.72
N GLY A 55 -14.82 3.12 9.83
CA GLY A 55 -16.05 3.11 9.05
C GLY A 55 -16.11 4.16 7.94
N ILE A 56 -15.05 4.97 7.78
CA ILE A 56 -14.94 6.02 6.76
C ILE A 56 -14.03 5.55 5.64
N TRP A 57 -12.89 4.91 5.98
CA TRP A 57 -11.93 4.38 5.03
C TRP A 57 -12.13 2.89 4.78
N SER A 58 -12.08 2.47 3.52
CA SER A 58 -11.84 1.07 3.14
C SER A 58 -10.34 0.88 2.99
N ALA A 59 -9.71 0.22 3.97
CA ALA A 59 -8.26 0.12 4.08
C ALA A 59 -7.79 -1.33 3.85
N PHE A 60 -6.84 -1.49 2.95
CA PHE A 60 -6.28 -2.78 2.54
C PHE A 60 -4.76 -2.75 2.63
N SER A 61 -4.15 -3.86 3.01
CA SER A 61 -2.69 -4.00 3.04
C SER A 61 -2.23 -5.35 2.51
N GLY A 62 -0.99 -5.40 1.99
CA GLY A 62 -0.42 -6.63 1.47
C GLY A 62 -1.25 -7.25 0.34
N ASP A 63 -1.52 -8.54 0.45
CA ASP A 63 -2.26 -9.27 -0.59
C ASP A 63 -3.71 -8.77 -0.77
N GLU A 64 -4.36 -8.34 0.31
CA GLU A 64 -5.71 -7.74 0.23
C GLU A 64 -5.74 -6.51 -0.69
N THR A 65 -4.67 -5.71 -0.69
CA THR A 65 -4.53 -4.56 -1.60
C THR A 65 -4.59 -4.99 -3.06
N TYR A 66 -3.83 -6.00 -3.43
CA TYR A 66 -3.80 -6.48 -4.82
C TYR A 66 -5.12 -7.14 -5.24
N ASP A 67 -5.75 -7.87 -4.33
CA ASP A 67 -7.06 -8.47 -4.56
C ASP A 67 -8.13 -7.40 -4.81
N GLU A 68 -8.09 -6.32 -4.04
CA GLU A 68 -9.04 -5.22 -4.19
C GLU A 68 -8.79 -4.40 -5.46
N ILE A 69 -7.53 -4.11 -5.79
CA ILE A 69 -7.17 -3.49 -7.08
C ILE A 69 -7.68 -4.33 -8.24
N ARG A 70 -7.54 -5.65 -8.17
CA ARG A 70 -8.05 -6.56 -9.20
C ARG A 70 -9.55 -6.43 -9.40
N LYS A 71 -10.33 -6.26 -8.34
CA LYS A 71 -11.79 -6.06 -8.44
C LYS A 71 -12.14 -4.77 -9.20
N TYR A 72 -11.43 -3.68 -8.94
CA TYR A 72 -11.68 -2.40 -9.62
C TYR A 72 -11.14 -2.37 -11.05
N ALA A 73 -9.93 -2.87 -11.26
CA ALA A 73 -9.24 -2.80 -12.54
C ALA A 73 -9.56 -3.96 -13.49
N GLY A 74 -10.09 -5.07 -12.99
CA GLY A 74 -10.26 -6.30 -13.74
C GLY A 74 -8.93 -6.95 -14.17
N TYR A 75 -7.82 -6.62 -13.50
CA TYR A 75 -6.46 -7.00 -13.89
C TYR A 75 -5.61 -7.37 -12.68
N ASP A 76 -4.89 -8.49 -12.79
CA ASP A 76 -3.98 -8.97 -11.73
C ASP A 76 -2.60 -8.33 -11.84
N ILE A 77 -2.45 -7.16 -11.25
CA ILE A 77 -1.20 -6.39 -11.24
C ILE A 77 -0.07 -7.16 -10.53
N LYS A 78 -0.36 -7.89 -9.47
CA LYS A 78 0.66 -8.65 -8.72
C LYS A 78 1.32 -9.72 -9.59
N THR A 79 0.52 -10.48 -10.32
CA THR A 79 1.03 -11.48 -11.26
C THR A 79 1.82 -10.82 -12.40
N TRP A 80 1.33 -9.69 -12.92
CA TRP A 80 2.06 -8.95 -13.95
C TRP A 80 3.44 -8.49 -13.45
N ILE A 81 3.52 -7.90 -12.24
CA ILE A 81 4.78 -7.45 -11.64
C ILE A 81 5.75 -8.63 -11.50
N ARG A 82 5.30 -9.75 -10.96
CA ARG A 82 6.13 -10.96 -10.80
C ARG A 82 6.68 -11.49 -12.11
N ASN A 83 5.91 -11.41 -13.18
CA ASN A 83 6.28 -11.95 -14.49
C ASN A 83 7.13 -10.97 -15.32
N ASN A 84 7.12 -9.69 -15.02
CA ASN A 84 7.75 -8.65 -15.84
C ASN A 84 8.89 -7.90 -15.15
N ILE A 85 9.04 -8.04 -13.85
CA ILE A 85 10.12 -7.42 -13.09
C ILE A 85 10.97 -8.50 -12.45
N SER A 86 12.25 -8.50 -12.78
CA SER A 86 13.27 -9.39 -12.22
C SER A 86 14.32 -8.57 -11.51
N TRP A 87 14.48 -8.79 -10.21
CA TRP A 87 15.51 -8.10 -9.45
C TRP A 87 16.92 -8.45 -9.95
N GLU A 88 17.13 -9.68 -10.46
CA GLU A 88 18.41 -10.13 -11.00
C GLU A 88 18.78 -9.39 -12.29
N ASP A 89 17.79 -9.12 -13.14
CA ASP A 89 17.99 -8.49 -14.44
C ASP A 89 17.89 -6.96 -14.38
N ASP A 90 17.03 -6.44 -13.50
CA ASP A 90 16.71 -5.01 -13.43
C ASP A 90 17.67 -4.21 -12.54
N LEU A 91 18.42 -4.86 -11.64
CA LEU A 91 19.47 -4.25 -10.83
C LEU A 91 20.83 -4.44 -11.46
N ASN A 92 21.69 -3.40 -11.41
CA ASN A 92 23.08 -3.56 -11.82
C ASN A 92 23.86 -4.45 -10.82
N ASN A 93 24.95 -5.07 -11.31
CA ASN A 93 25.72 -6.02 -10.52
C ASN A 93 26.34 -5.42 -9.25
N GLU A 94 26.76 -4.16 -9.28
CA GLU A 94 27.35 -3.47 -8.12
C GLU A 94 26.33 -3.26 -7.03
N PHE A 95 25.11 -2.85 -7.39
CA PHE A 95 24.02 -2.65 -6.44
C PHE A 95 23.51 -3.96 -5.87
N SER A 96 23.38 -5.00 -6.69
CA SER A 96 23.00 -6.34 -6.22
C SER A 96 24.03 -6.87 -5.21
N LYS A 97 25.32 -6.70 -5.49
CA LYS A 97 26.37 -7.08 -4.56
C LYS A 97 26.31 -6.28 -3.26
N PHE A 98 26.08 -4.98 -3.33
CA PHE A 98 25.90 -4.14 -2.14
C PHE A 98 24.75 -4.64 -1.26
N LEU A 99 23.63 -5.00 -1.86
CA LEU A 99 22.47 -5.55 -1.12
C LEU A 99 22.83 -6.88 -0.44
N ASP A 100 23.51 -7.78 -1.14
CA ASP A 100 23.92 -9.07 -0.58
C ASP A 100 24.91 -8.90 0.57
N ASP A 101 25.93 -8.07 0.39
CA ASP A 101 26.97 -7.80 1.40
C ASP A 101 26.39 -7.17 2.68
N ASN A 102 25.25 -6.49 2.59
CA ASN A 102 24.56 -5.86 3.71
C ASN A 102 23.29 -6.61 4.19
N ASN A 103 23.07 -7.83 3.71
CA ASN A 103 21.90 -8.65 4.02
C ASN A 103 20.54 -7.95 3.72
N LEU A 104 20.50 -7.14 2.67
CA LEU A 104 19.31 -6.39 2.27
C LEU A 104 18.52 -7.07 1.14
N SER A 105 19.10 -8.09 0.47
CA SER A 105 18.44 -8.81 -0.64
C SER A 105 17.14 -9.49 -0.22
N GLN A 106 17.01 -9.84 1.06
CA GLN A 106 15.77 -10.41 1.62
C GLN A 106 14.56 -9.45 1.52
N TYR A 107 14.78 -8.17 1.34
CA TYR A 107 13.72 -7.17 1.19
C TYR A 107 13.26 -6.95 -0.26
N LEU A 108 13.93 -7.59 -1.22
CA LEU A 108 13.54 -7.58 -2.64
C LEU A 108 12.37 -8.54 -2.87
N THR A 109 11.22 -8.17 -2.37
CA THR A 109 9.98 -8.96 -2.47
C THR A 109 8.82 -8.12 -3.01
N TRP A 110 7.83 -8.80 -3.50
CA TRP A 110 6.58 -8.20 -3.98
C TRP A 110 5.42 -8.51 -3.06
#